data_ae1cd93d49ad30b01565b73891dfa5a0
#
_entry.id   ae1cd93d49ad30b01565b73891dfa5a0
#
_cell.length_a   1.000
_cell.length_b   1.000
_cell.length_c   1.000
_cell.angle_alpha   90.00
_cell.angle_beta   90.00
_cell.angle_gamma   90.00
#
_symmetry.space_group_name_H-M   'P 1'
#
loop_
_entity.id
_entity.type
_entity.pdbx_description
1 polymer ?
#
loop_
_entity_poly.entity_id
_entity_poly.type
_entity_poly.pdbx_seq_one_letter_code
_entity_poly.pdbx_strand_id
1 'polypeptide(L)'
;MKNLSKEELLSRMEAINRSNAIIYFDLNGFILGVNTIFLQAMGLAEDEHNKLIGKHHSIFVSYEYSKSEDYTKFWETLKAGKFYEGEFERRKIDGSPIYLQATYNPIFDESGAITKIMKIATDISETIKSKNKIVELSKSLQSELENSNKLRAAIEIEKDAAVNDLDATIKKSQNELIKVIVKSALFVIMSVGFITTIMYSFAILSNKDTQIIGSTWSNMFSVLLTNAFSIVGTIMGIKYATQDNADKQNKK
;
A
#
# COMPACT_ATOMS: atom_id res chain seq x y z
N MET A 1 34.90 42.32 10.13
CA MET A 1 34.10 42.00 11.31
C MET A 1 34.37 43.07 12.35
N LYS A 2 33.33 43.64 12.99
CA LYS A 2 33.52 44.57 14.14
C LYS A 2 34.31 43.83 15.23
N ASN A 3 35.32 44.51 15.83
CA ASN A 3 36.00 43.99 17.02
C ASN A 3 34.96 43.79 18.14
N LEU A 4 34.62 42.54 18.41
CA LEU A 4 33.73 42.16 19.49
C LEU A 4 34.45 42.33 20.83
N SER A 5 33.76 42.79 21.87
CA SER A 5 34.33 42.82 23.20
C SER A 5 34.56 41.39 23.71
N LYS A 6 35.49 41.23 24.65
CA LYS A 6 35.73 39.93 25.29
C LYS A 6 34.47 39.40 25.98
N GLU A 7 33.65 40.26 26.57
CA GLU A 7 32.38 39.90 27.21
C GLU A 7 31.36 39.38 26.21
N GLU A 8 31.26 40.00 25.05
CA GLU A 8 30.36 39.55 23.98
C GLU A 8 30.80 38.19 23.43
N LEU A 9 32.10 37.96 23.26
CA LEU A 9 32.64 36.65 22.84
C LEU A 9 32.33 35.55 23.86
N LEU A 10 32.51 35.84 25.15
CA LEU A 10 32.18 34.91 26.24
C LEU A 10 30.69 34.59 26.28
N SER A 11 29.81 35.59 26.14
CA SER A 11 28.36 35.39 26.10
C SER A 11 27.91 34.51 24.93
N ARG A 12 28.52 34.70 23.75
CA ARG A 12 28.25 33.87 22.56
C ARG A 12 28.72 32.41 22.77
N MET A 13 29.92 32.23 23.32
CA MET A 13 30.42 30.88 23.65
C MET A 13 29.54 30.19 24.69
N GLU A 14 29.07 30.92 25.68
CA GLU A 14 28.15 30.39 26.69
C GLU A 14 26.80 29.97 26.09
N ALA A 15 26.26 30.76 25.16
CA ALA A 15 25.03 30.40 24.43
C ALA A 15 25.20 29.09 23.64
N ILE A 16 26.33 28.91 22.93
CA ILE A 16 26.63 27.66 22.21
C ILE A 16 26.80 26.50 23.21
N ASN A 17 27.45 26.74 24.32
CA ASN A 17 27.74 25.75 25.37
C ASN A 17 26.48 25.24 26.08
N ARG A 18 25.41 26.08 26.14
CA ARG A 18 24.11 25.71 26.73
C ARG A 18 23.23 24.82 25.85
N SER A 19 23.49 24.76 24.55
CA SER A 19 22.61 24.06 23.58
C SER A 19 23.26 22.87 22.86
N ASN A 20 24.61 22.74 23.01
CA ASN A 20 25.35 21.71 22.30
C ASN A 20 26.22 20.89 23.24
N ALA A 21 26.39 19.59 22.92
CA ALA A 21 27.41 18.78 23.56
C ALA A 21 28.80 19.19 23.03
N ILE A 22 29.69 19.65 23.93
CA ILE A 22 31.03 20.15 23.56
C ILE A 22 32.10 19.36 24.29
N ILE A 23 33.12 18.95 23.55
CA ILE A 23 34.33 18.30 24.08
C ILE A 23 35.56 18.85 23.36
N TYR A 24 36.65 19.00 24.11
CA TYR A 24 37.93 19.47 23.61
C TYR A 24 38.98 18.36 23.69
N PHE A 25 39.80 18.28 22.69
CA PHE A 25 40.91 17.32 22.57
C PHE A 25 42.23 18.07 22.32
N ASP A 26 43.33 17.48 22.77
CA ASP A 26 44.64 17.84 22.26
C ASP A 26 44.83 17.31 20.83
N LEU A 27 45.94 17.60 20.19
CA LEU A 27 46.24 17.14 18.82
C LEU A 27 46.48 15.63 18.73
N ASN A 28 46.65 14.94 19.83
CA ASN A 28 46.79 13.49 19.89
C ASN A 28 45.49 12.78 20.26
N GLY A 29 44.37 13.52 20.42
CA GLY A 29 43.06 12.97 20.70
C GLY A 29 42.79 12.72 22.19
N PHE A 30 43.60 13.23 23.11
CA PHE A 30 43.32 13.16 24.53
C PHE A 30 42.35 14.28 24.96
N ILE A 31 41.42 13.93 25.82
CA ILE A 31 40.33 14.82 26.27
C ILE A 31 40.87 15.86 27.23
N LEU A 32 40.70 17.13 26.88
CA LEU A 32 41.12 18.29 27.67
C LEU A 32 39.98 18.88 28.50
N GLY A 33 38.74 18.75 28.04
CA GLY A 33 37.58 19.31 28.71
C GLY A 33 36.27 18.89 28.03
N VAL A 34 35.18 18.90 28.79
CA VAL A 34 33.83 18.58 28.36
C VAL A 34 32.82 19.51 29.03
N ASN A 35 31.70 19.77 28.42
CA ASN A 35 30.59 20.46 29.08
C ASN A 35 29.56 19.45 29.64
N THR A 36 28.64 19.97 30.46
CA THR A 36 27.59 19.18 31.11
C THR A 36 26.71 18.45 30.09
N ILE A 37 26.37 19.08 28.97
CA ILE A 37 25.53 18.43 27.92
C ILE A 37 26.26 17.22 27.31
N PHE A 38 27.59 17.32 27.11
CA PHE A 38 28.36 16.18 26.64
C PHE A 38 28.39 15.04 27.65
N LEU A 39 28.56 15.34 28.94
CA LEU A 39 28.49 14.33 30.01
C LEU A 39 27.15 13.63 30.02
N GLN A 40 26.06 14.35 30.00
CA GLN A 40 24.71 13.80 29.97
C GLN A 40 24.46 12.93 28.72
N ALA A 41 24.90 13.38 27.56
CA ALA A 41 24.81 12.59 26.32
C ALA A 41 25.59 11.26 26.42
N MET A 42 26.73 11.26 27.16
CA MET A 42 27.53 10.05 27.41
C MET A 42 27.04 9.20 28.58
N GLY A 43 25.92 9.57 29.22
CA GLY A 43 25.36 8.83 30.36
C GLY A 43 26.09 9.09 31.69
N LEU A 44 26.76 10.24 31.82
CA LEU A 44 27.50 10.65 33.03
C LEU A 44 26.81 11.79 33.75
N ALA A 45 26.96 11.84 35.08
CA ALA A 45 26.56 12.96 35.90
C ALA A 45 27.54 14.14 35.75
N GLU A 46 27.10 15.33 36.14
CA GLU A 46 27.86 16.56 35.95
C GLU A 46 29.19 16.58 36.73
N ASP A 47 29.25 15.95 37.90
CA ASP A 47 30.45 15.83 38.76
C ASP A 47 31.42 14.73 38.27
N GLU A 48 31.04 13.96 37.23
CA GLU A 48 31.83 12.84 36.74
C GLU A 48 32.81 13.21 35.59
N HIS A 49 33.01 14.51 35.32
CA HIS A 49 33.91 14.97 34.25
C HIS A 49 35.32 14.39 34.35
N ASN A 50 35.82 14.14 35.57
CA ASN A 50 37.12 13.51 35.79
C ASN A 50 37.25 12.09 35.24
N LYS A 51 36.13 11.41 34.98
CA LYS A 51 36.13 10.10 34.33
C LYS A 51 36.55 10.14 32.85
N LEU A 52 36.48 11.33 32.23
CA LEU A 52 36.79 11.53 30.82
C LEU A 52 38.12 12.23 30.57
N ILE A 53 38.46 13.24 31.43
CA ILE A 53 39.67 14.03 31.23
C ILE A 53 40.92 13.15 31.18
N GLY A 54 41.80 13.41 30.20
CA GLY A 54 43.01 12.65 29.94
C GLY A 54 42.79 11.28 29.25
N LYS A 55 41.54 10.84 29.04
CA LYS A 55 41.29 9.66 28.21
C LYS A 55 41.36 10.01 26.73
N HIS A 56 41.67 9.01 25.89
CA HIS A 56 41.76 9.19 24.45
C HIS A 56 40.40 9.05 23.79
N HIS A 57 40.14 9.77 22.69
CA HIS A 57 38.89 9.74 21.90
C HIS A 57 38.45 8.32 21.50
N SER A 58 39.40 7.39 21.38
CA SER A 58 39.12 5.98 21.03
C SER A 58 38.14 5.27 21.97
N ILE A 59 37.92 5.78 23.19
CA ILE A 59 36.91 5.22 24.11
C ILE A 59 35.46 5.34 23.60
N PHE A 60 35.21 6.27 22.67
CA PHE A 60 33.88 6.53 22.10
C PHE A 60 33.62 5.80 20.77
N VAL A 61 34.58 5.05 20.27
CA VAL A 61 34.49 4.35 18.98
C VAL A 61 34.68 2.84 19.15
N SER A 62 34.34 2.06 18.12
CA SER A 62 34.65 0.63 18.15
C SER A 62 36.17 0.39 18.11
N TYR A 63 36.61 -0.75 18.66
CA TYR A 63 38.03 -1.12 18.63
C TYR A 63 38.53 -1.20 17.20
N GLU A 64 37.74 -1.79 16.29
CA GLU A 64 38.10 -1.98 14.87
C GLU A 64 38.30 -0.62 14.20
N TYR A 65 37.35 0.33 14.38
CA TYR A 65 37.47 1.67 13.82
C TYR A 65 38.67 2.42 14.42
N SER A 66 38.93 2.29 15.71
CA SER A 66 40.09 2.95 16.36
C SER A 66 41.46 2.50 15.81
N LYS A 67 41.52 1.35 15.09
CA LYS A 67 42.71 0.80 14.45
C LYS A 67 42.72 0.96 12.94
N SER A 68 41.67 1.53 12.37
CA SER A 68 41.54 1.69 10.95
C SER A 68 42.39 2.83 10.39
N GLU A 69 42.68 2.74 9.10
CA GLU A 69 43.34 3.83 8.36
C GLU A 69 42.46 5.09 8.32
N ASP A 70 41.14 4.93 8.27
CA ASP A 70 40.18 6.05 8.28
C ASP A 70 40.23 6.85 9.58
N TYR A 71 40.44 6.18 10.71
CA TYR A 71 40.64 6.85 11.99
C TYR A 71 41.97 7.65 12.04
N THR A 72 43.00 7.14 11.43
CA THR A 72 44.28 7.84 11.28
C THR A 72 44.11 9.07 10.38
N LYS A 73 43.50 8.92 9.21
CA LYS A 73 43.21 10.02 8.27
C LYS A 73 42.31 11.09 8.90
N PHE A 74 41.35 10.68 9.72
CA PHE A 74 40.50 11.61 10.47
C PHE A 74 41.35 12.55 11.34
N TRP A 75 42.26 12.02 12.15
CA TRP A 75 43.12 12.86 13.01
C TRP A 75 44.14 13.68 12.19
N GLU A 76 44.69 13.12 11.11
CA GLU A 76 45.56 13.86 10.19
C GLU A 76 44.86 15.05 9.55
N THR A 77 43.61 14.89 9.15
CA THR A 77 42.79 15.98 8.61
C THR A 77 42.64 17.13 9.61
N LEU A 78 42.37 16.81 10.87
CA LEU A 78 42.23 17.82 11.93
C LEU A 78 43.57 18.49 12.24
N LYS A 79 44.67 17.73 12.28
CA LYS A 79 46.04 18.29 12.46
C LYS A 79 46.48 19.16 11.28
N ALA A 80 45.94 18.93 10.09
CA ALA A 80 46.16 19.79 8.92
C ALA A 80 45.32 21.07 8.93
N GLY A 81 44.57 21.35 10.01
CA GLY A 81 43.76 22.56 10.15
C GLY A 81 42.41 22.51 9.44
N LYS A 82 42.01 21.36 8.93
CA LYS A 82 40.72 21.17 8.29
C LYS A 82 39.69 20.68 9.29
N PHE A 83 38.46 21.21 9.24
CA PHE A 83 37.37 20.67 10.03
C PHE A 83 36.85 19.35 9.46
N TYR A 84 36.17 18.58 10.29
CA TYR A 84 35.54 17.32 9.89
C TYR A 84 34.11 17.28 10.44
N GLU A 85 33.14 16.94 9.60
CA GLU A 85 31.73 16.93 9.98
C GLU A 85 31.02 15.67 9.49
N GLY A 86 29.94 15.28 10.14
CA GLY A 86 29.11 14.16 9.75
C GLY A 86 28.20 13.65 10.86
N GLU A 87 27.50 12.57 10.52
CA GLU A 87 26.77 11.76 11.47
C GLU A 87 27.67 10.60 11.92
N PHE A 88 27.75 10.40 13.22
CA PHE A 88 28.67 9.45 13.82
C PHE A 88 27.94 8.54 14.79
N GLU A 89 28.07 7.22 14.58
CA GLU A 89 27.78 6.27 15.64
C GLU A 89 28.94 6.27 16.65
N ARG A 90 28.61 6.44 17.90
CA ARG A 90 29.56 6.45 19.02
C ARG A 90 29.07 5.54 20.13
N ARG A 91 29.95 5.26 21.09
CA ARG A 91 29.61 4.47 22.28
C ARG A 91 29.62 5.38 23.50
N LYS A 92 28.55 5.29 24.29
CA LYS A 92 28.50 5.87 25.63
C LYS A 92 29.48 5.13 26.56
N ILE A 93 29.63 5.62 27.77
CA ILE A 93 30.52 5.01 28.76
C ILE A 93 30.03 3.62 29.21
N ASP A 94 28.74 3.38 29.20
CA ASP A 94 28.13 2.07 29.47
C ASP A 94 28.17 1.08 28.27
N GLY A 95 28.76 1.51 27.14
CA GLY A 95 28.87 0.71 25.91
C GLY A 95 27.66 0.81 24.98
N SER A 96 26.56 1.45 25.39
CA SER A 96 25.38 1.63 24.55
C SER A 96 25.67 2.57 23.37
N PRO A 97 25.00 2.38 22.21
CA PRO A 97 25.20 3.26 21.06
C PRO A 97 24.53 4.63 21.28
N ILE A 98 25.15 5.65 20.70
CA ILE A 98 24.61 7.00 20.55
C ILE A 98 24.94 7.49 19.15
N TYR A 99 23.99 8.18 18.51
CA TYR A 99 24.17 8.79 17.19
C TYR A 99 24.30 10.29 17.35
N LEU A 100 25.43 10.83 16.88
CA LEU A 100 25.78 12.24 17.03
C LEU A 100 25.93 12.87 15.65
N GLN A 101 25.21 13.94 15.38
CA GLN A 101 25.62 14.88 14.34
C GLN A 101 26.67 15.81 14.94
N ALA A 102 27.87 15.86 14.38
CA ALA A 102 28.96 16.59 14.98
C ALA A 102 29.91 17.21 13.96
N THR A 103 30.55 18.30 14.44
CA THR A 103 31.67 18.95 13.76
C THR A 103 32.88 18.94 14.69
N TYR A 104 34.06 18.63 14.14
CA TYR A 104 35.35 18.72 14.80
C TYR A 104 36.11 19.88 14.20
N ASN A 105 36.46 20.88 14.99
CA ASN A 105 37.01 22.15 14.54
C ASN A 105 38.37 22.41 15.19
N PRO A 106 39.44 22.52 14.43
CA PRO A 106 40.73 22.98 14.94
C PRO A 106 40.63 24.39 15.49
N ILE A 107 41.20 24.60 16.67
CA ILE A 107 41.32 25.93 17.29
C ILE A 107 42.77 26.39 17.15
N PHE A 108 42.93 27.60 16.61
CA PHE A 108 44.21 28.23 16.36
C PHE A 108 44.53 29.25 17.41
N ASP A 109 45.81 29.42 17.70
CA ASP A 109 46.34 30.54 18.51
C ASP A 109 46.60 31.78 17.65
N GLU A 110 47.11 32.83 18.29
CA GLU A 110 47.42 34.10 17.59
C GLU A 110 48.54 33.97 16.54
N SER A 111 49.38 32.95 16.63
CA SER A 111 50.42 32.64 15.64
C SER A 111 49.91 31.87 14.44
N GLY A 112 48.63 31.39 14.49
CA GLY A 112 48.04 30.51 13.49
C GLY A 112 48.39 29.04 13.70
N ALA A 113 48.99 28.66 14.81
CA ALA A 113 49.24 27.27 15.16
C ALA A 113 47.99 26.61 15.77
N ILE A 114 47.74 25.34 15.44
CA ILE A 114 46.61 24.60 16.02
C ILE A 114 46.96 24.20 17.45
N THR A 115 46.13 24.55 18.42
CA THR A 115 46.36 24.26 19.84
C THR A 115 45.52 23.11 20.36
N LYS A 116 44.30 22.94 19.84
CA LYS A 116 43.34 21.93 20.27
C LYS A 116 42.23 21.73 19.22
N ILE A 117 41.48 20.66 19.36
CA ILE A 117 40.31 20.36 18.55
C ILE A 117 39.06 20.50 19.41
N MET A 118 38.08 21.27 18.96
CA MET A 118 36.76 21.40 19.58
C MET A 118 35.76 20.59 18.78
N LYS A 119 35.09 19.65 19.42
CA LYS A 119 33.94 18.96 18.85
C LYS A 119 32.67 19.60 19.40
N ILE A 120 31.75 19.95 18.51
CA ILE A 120 30.38 20.33 18.80
C ILE A 120 29.47 19.24 18.27
N ALA A 121 28.54 18.74 19.08
CA ALA A 121 27.69 17.63 18.72
C ALA A 121 26.25 17.82 19.22
N THR A 122 25.32 17.25 18.45
CA THR A 122 23.91 17.10 18.82
C THR A 122 23.56 15.61 18.80
N ASP A 123 22.86 15.14 19.84
CA ASP A 123 22.34 13.77 19.87
C ASP A 123 21.14 13.65 18.92
N ILE A 124 21.28 12.79 17.90
CA ILE A 124 20.26 12.51 16.91
C ILE A 124 19.69 11.08 17.02
N SER A 125 19.93 10.41 18.17
CA SER A 125 19.52 9.00 18.36
C SER A 125 18.02 8.80 18.19
N GLU A 126 17.19 9.71 18.74
CA GLU A 126 15.72 9.65 18.57
C GLU A 126 15.30 9.93 17.13
N THR A 127 16.01 10.80 16.42
CA THR A 127 15.77 11.06 14.99
C THR A 127 16.06 9.83 14.15
N ILE A 128 17.19 9.16 14.39
CA ILE A 128 17.57 7.90 13.69
C ILE A 128 16.56 6.80 14.01
N LYS A 129 16.17 6.64 15.28
CA LYS A 129 15.16 5.67 15.70
C LYS A 129 13.81 5.90 15.02
N SER A 130 13.34 7.14 14.98
CA SER A 130 12.10 7.52 14.32
C SER A 130 12.17 7.27 12.81
N LYS A 131 13.28 7.62 12.17
CA LYS A 131 13.52 7.36 10.73
C LYS A 131 13.48 5.86 10.41
N ASN A 132 14.15 5.03 11.22
CA ASN A 132 14.13 3.58 11.04
C ASN A 132 12.72 3.00 11.21
N LYS A 133 11.96 3.51 12.18
CA LYS A 133 10.56 3.10 12.40
C LYS A 133 9.66 3.45 11.22
N ILE A 134 9.83 4.63 10.62
CA ILE A 134 9.10 5.04 9.41
C ILE A 134 9.42 4.11 8.24
N VAL A 135 10.70 3.76 8.05
CA VAL A 135 11.11 2.84 6.98
C VAL A 135 10.50 1.44 7.18
N GLU A 136 10.53 0.91 8.39
CA GLU A 136 9.91 -0.38 8.74
C GLU A 136 8.40 -0.38 8.46
N LEU A 137 7.70 0.68 8.93
CA LEU A 137 6.26 0.82 8.75
C LEU A 137 5.88 0.98 7.27
N SER A 138 6.65 1.74 6.50
CA SER A 138 6.45 1.91 5.06
C SER A 138 6.57 0.58 4.31
N LYS A 139 7.56 -0.25 4.67
CA LYS A 139 7.74 -1.58 4.08
C LYS A 139 6.59 -2.53 4.42
N SER A 140 6.11 -2.50 5.66
CA SER A 140 4.95 -3.28 6.10
C SER A 140 3.68 -2.88 5.34
N LEU A 141 3.41 -1.57 5.22
CA LEU A 141 2.26 -1.04 4.50
C LEU A 141 2.29 -1.39 3.01
N GLN A 142 3.46 -1.35 2.38
CA GLN A 142 3.62 -1.75 0.99
C GLN A 142 3.28 -3.23 0.77
N SER A 143 3.72 -4.10 1.68
CA SER A 143 3.38 -5.54 1.65
C SER A 143 1.88 -5.78 1.80
N GLU A 144 1.23 -5.07 2.72
CA GLU A 144 -0.21 -5.17 2.93
C GLU A 144 -1.02 -4.69 1.72
N LEU A 145 -0.58 -3.59 1.10
CA LEU A 145 -1.19 -3.07 -0.14
C LEU A 145 -1.09 -4.07 -1.29
N GLU A 146 0.07 -4.71 -1.44
CA GLU A 146 0.26 -5.75 -2.47
C GLU A 146 -0.66 -6.95 -2.25
N ASN A 147 -0.79 -7.42 -1.01
CA ASN A 147 -1.71 -8.50 -0.66
C ASN A 147 -3.18 -8.12 -0.90
N SER A 148 -3.57 -6.89 -0.55
CA SER A 148 -4.91 -6.38 -0.81
C SER A 148 -5.23 -6.33 -2.31
N ASN A 149 -4.27 -5.90 -3.13
CA ASN A 149 -4.45 -5.87 -4.58
C ASN A 149 -4.56 -7.27 -5.19
N LYS A 150 -3.78 -8.24 -4.71
CA LYS A 150 -3.91 -9.66 -5.12
C LYS A 150 -5.28 -10.22 -4.78
N LEU A 151 -5.78 -9.93 -3.58
CA LEU A 151 -7.11 -10.38 -3.15
C LEU A 151 -8.22 -9.75 -3.99
N ARG A 152 -8.14 -8.45 -4.29
CA ARG A 152 -9.11 -7.77 -5.17
C ARG A 152 -9.15 -8.40 -6.56
N ALA A 153 -7.99 -8.67 -7.15
CA ALA A 153 -7.90 -9.32 -8.45
C ALA A 153 -8.53 -10.74 -8.43
N ALA A 154 -8.30 -11.51 -7.37
CA ALA A 154 -8.91 -12.83 -7.23
C ALA A 154 -10.44 -12.77 -7.09
N ILE A 155 -10.96 -11.82 -6.33
CA ILE A 155 -12.41 -11.59 -6.17
C ILE A 155 -13.04 -11.19 -7.50
N GLU A 156 -12.38 -10.37 -8.30
CA GLU A 156 -12.89 -9.95 -9.60
C GLU A 156 -13.00 -11.12 -10.60
N ILE A 157 -11.99 -11.99 -10.63
CA ILE A 157 -12.01 -13.22 -11.43
C ILE A 157 -13.16 -14.14 -10.98
N GLU A 158 -13.35 -14.34 -9.69
CA GLU A 158 -14.44 -15.17 -9.15
C GLU A 158 -15.82 -14.60 -9.48
N LYS A 159 -15.97 -13.28 -9.34
CA LYS A 159 -17.20 -12.58 -9.72
C LYS A 159 -17.53 -12.76 -11.19
N ASP A 160 -16.57 -12.59 -12.09
CA ASP A 160 -16.77 -12.75 -13.53
C ASP A 160 -17.14 -14.20 -13.88
N ALA A 161 -16.50 -15.17 -13.23
CA ALA A 161 -16.86 -16.59 -13.39
C ALA A 161 -18.30 -16.86 -12.93
N ALA A 162 -18.71 -16.33 -11.78
CA ALA A 162 -20.07 -16.49 -11.25
C ALA A 162 -21.14 -15.83 -12.15
N VAL A 163 -20.84 -14.65 -12.70
CA VAL A 163 -21.74 -13.96 -13.65
C VAL A 163 -21.91 -14.79 -14.93
N ASN A 164 -20.83 -15.33 -15.49
CA ASN A 164 -20.87 -16.15 -16.68
C ASN A 164 -21.66 -17.46 -16.46
N ASP A 165 -21.50 -18.12 -15.32
CA ASP A 165 -22.25 -19.33 -14.96
C ASP A 165 -23.75 -19.03 -14.78
N LEU A 166 -24.09 -17.91 -14.14
CA LEU A 166 -25.46 -17.45 -13.99
C LEU A 166 -26.11 -17.20 -15.36
N ASP A 167 -25.42 -16.51 -16.27
CA ASP A 167 -25.93 -16.23 -17.63
C ASP A 167 -26.15 -17.53 -18.41
N ALA A 168 -25.25 -18.49 -18.32
CA ALA A 168 -25.40 -19.80 -18.93
C ALA A 168 -26.63 -20.56 -18.39
N THR A 169 -26.83 -20.50 -17.06
CA THR A 169 -27.96 -21.13 -16.39
C THR A 169 -29.29 -20.47 -16.77
N ILE A 170 -29.34 -19.14 -16.84
CA ILE A 170 -30.53 -18.41 -17.32
C ILE A 170 -30.88 -18.78 -18.74
N LYS A 171 -29.91 -18.79 -19.66
CA LYS A 171 -30.13 -19.18 -21.06
C LYS A 171 -30.66 -20.63 -21.19
N LYS A 172 -30.09 -21.54 -20.39
CA LYS A 172 -30.57 -22.95 -20.36
C LYS A 172 -32.01 -23.04 -19.86
N SER A 173 -32.34 -22.38 -18.78
CA SER A 173 -33.70 -22.33 -18.21
C SER A 173 -34.71 -21.73 -19.19
N GLN A 174 -34.38 -20.61 -19.85
CA GLN A 174 -35.22 -20.00 -20.90
C GLN A 174 -35.48 -20.96 -22.04
N ASN A 175 -34.47 -21.66 -22.52
CA ASN A 175 -34.63 -22.63 -23.60
C ASN A 175 -35.54 -23.81 -23.19
N GLU A 176 -35.43 -24.32 -21.97
CA GLU A 176 -36.30 -25.37 -21.46
C GLU A 176 -37.76 -24.89 -21.34
N LEU A 177 -37.99 -23.68 -20.83
CA LEU A 177 -39.33 -23.07 -20.78
C LEU A 177 -39.94 -22.94 -22.18
N ILE A 178 -39.18 -22.46 -23.19
CA ILE A 178 -39.64 -22.33 -24.55
C ILE A 178 -40.04 -23.73 -25.11
N LYS A 179 -39.24 -24.76 -24.88
CA LYS A 179 -39.57 -26.13 -25.31
C LYS A 179 -40.87 -26.64 -24.68
N VAL A 180 -41.09 -26.39 -23.38
CA VAL A 180 -42.30 -26.79 -22.66
C VAL A 180 -43.53 -26.07 -23.25
N ILE A 181 -43.44 -24.75 -23.45
CA ILE A 181 -44.53 -23.96 -24.01
C ILE A 181 -44.90 -24.44 -25.42
N VAL A 182 -43.88 -24.63 -26.29
CA VAL A 182 -44.12 -25.09 -27.67
C VAL A 182 -44.72 -26.50 -27.68
N LYS A 183 -44.21 -27.44 -26.87
CA LYS A 183 -44.78 -28.80 -26.77
C LYS A 183 -46.22 -28.78 -26.28
N SER A 184 -46.51 -27.96 -25.25
CA SER A 184 -47.88 -27.83 -24.71
C SER A 184 -48.83 -27.24 -25.75
N ALA A 185 -48.41 -26.22 -26.49
CA ALA A 185 -49.22 -25.61 -27.54
C ALA A 185 -49.53 -26.60 -28.67
N LEU A 186 -48.52 -27.35 -29.13
CA LEU A 186 -48.69 -28.38 -30.14
C LEU A 186 -49.65 -29.51 -29.68
N PHE A 187 -49.49 -29.94 -28.42
CA PHE A 187 -50.36 -30.98 -27.83
C PHE A 187 -51.84 -30.52 -27.82
N VAL A 188 -52.10 -29.26 -27.42
CA VAL A 188 -53.45 -28.70 -27.41
C VAL A 188 -54.02 -28.65 -28.85
N ILE A 189 -53.25 -28.15 -29.81
CA ILE A 189 -53.68 -28.09 -31.23
C ILE A 189 -54.01 -29.48 -31.77
N MET A 190 -53.15 -30.48 -31.54
CA MET A 190 -53.37 -31.85 -31.97
C MET A 190 -54.59 -32.50 -31.30
N SER A 191 -54.78 -32.28 -29.99
CA SER A 191 -55.90 -32.81 -29.24
C SER A 191 -57.24 -32.25 -29.73
N VAL A 192 -57.31 -30.95 -29.98
CA VAL A 192 -58.51 -30.34 -30.54
C VAL A 192 -58.79 -30.82 -31.96
N GLY A 193 -57.72 -30.93 -32.80
CA GLY A 193 -57.86 -31.49 -34.13
C GLY A 193 -58.38 -32.93 -34.14
N PHE A 194 -57.89 -33.75 -33.21
CA PHE A 194 -58.31 -35.13 -33.07
C PHE A 194 -59.78 -35.25 -32.61
N ILE A 195 -60.18 -34.49 -31.60
CA ILE A 195 -61.55 -34.47 -31.08
C ILE A 195 -62.54 -34.01 -32.17
N THR A 196 -62.22 -32.93 -32.88
CA THR A 196 -63.08 -32.43 -33.96
C THR A 196 -63.20 -33.37 -35.11
N THR A 197 -62.11 -34.11 -35.47
CA THR A 197 -62.16 -35.16 -36.51
C THR A 197 -63.07 -36.30 -36.10
N ILE A 198 -63.05 -36.72 -34.83
CA ILE A 198 -63.97 -37.75 -34.33
C ILE A 198 -65.40 -37.27 -34.38
N MET A 199 -65.70 -36.05 -33.94
CA MET A 199 -67.05 -35.47 -33.95
C MET A 199 -67.58 -35.35 -35.38
N TYR A 200 -66.76 -34.95 -36.33
CA TYR A 200 -67.14 -34.87 -37.77
C TYR A 200 -67.41 -36.21 -38.32
N SER A 201 -66.61 -37.25 -38.10
CA SER A 201 -66.82 -38.60 -38.50
C SER A 201 -68.12 -39.22 -37.96
N PHE A 202 -68.39 -38.94 -36.65
CA PHE A 202 -69.61 -39.41 -36.01
C PHE A 202 -70.89 -38.73 -36.62
N ALA A 203 -70.80 -37.43 -36.97
CA ALA A 203 -71.93 -36.71 -37.59
C ALA A 203 -72.26 -37.25 -38.95
N ILE A 204 -71.24 -37.60 -39.78
CA ILE A 204 -71.44 -38.27 -41.09
C ILE A 204 -72.11 -39.63 -40.91
N LEU A 205 -71.60 -40.45 -39.99
CA LEU A 205 -72.19 -41.80 -39.76
C LEU A 205 -73.64 -41.73 -39.22
N SER A 206 -74.00 -40.69 -38.52
CA SER A 206 -75.31 -40.45 -37.92
C SER A 206 -76.27 -39.73 -38.85
N ASN A 207 -75.92 -39.47 -40.12
CA ASN A 207 -76.67 -38.75 -41.12
C ASN A 207 -77.22 -37.40 -40.70
N LYS A 208 -76.40 -36.64 -39.85
CA LYS A 208 -76.72 -35.30 -39.33
C LYS A 208 -76.03 -34.24 -40.20
N ASP A 209 -76.59 -33.02 -40.09
CA ASP A 209 -76.02 -31.84 -40.75
C ASP A 209 -74.59 -31.56 -40.31
N THR A 210 -73.67 -31.70 -41.28
CA THR A 210 -72.23 -31.49 -41.04
C THR A 210 -71.85 -29.99 -41.15
N GLN A 211 -72.73 -29.12 -41.56
CA GLN A 211 -72.45 -27.68 -41.76
C GLN A 211 -72.16 -26.96 -40.43
N ILE A 212 -72.90 -27.31 -39.38
CA ILE A 212 -72.70 -26.77 -38.05
C ILE A 212 -71.33 -27.20 -37.51
N ILE A 213 -70.92 -28.45 -37.70
CA ILE A 213 -69.63 -28.96 -37.24
C ILE A 213 -68.48 -28.31 -38.01
N GLY A 214 -68.62 -28.09 -39.32
CA GLY A 214 -67.63 -27.41 -40.14
C GLY A 214 -67.42 -25.94 -39.76
N SER A 215 -68.51 -25.21 -39.47
CA SER A 215 -68.41 -23.80 -39.03
C SER A 215 -67.77 -23.71 -37.65
N THR A 216 -68.13 -24.59 -36.72
CA THR A 216 -67.49 -24.65 -35.37
C THR A 216 -66.01 -24.98 -35.46
N TRP A 217 -65.64 -25.93 -36.31
CA TRP A 217 -64.23 -26.28 -36.58
C TRP A 217 -63.45 -25.08 -37.12
N SER A 218 -63.93 -24.39 -38.11
CA SER A 218 -63.28 -23.23 -38.71
C SER A 218 -63.04 -22.12 -37.69
N ASN A 219 -64.06 -21.84 -36.85
CA ASN A 219 -63.94 -20.85 -35.79
C ASN A 219 -62.93 -21.25 -34.71
N MET A 220 -63.01 -22.50 -34.24
CA MET A 220 -62.04 -23.01 -33.24
C MET A 220 -60.61 -23.05 -33.80
N PHE A 221 -60.41 -23.46 -35.04
CA PHE A 221 -59.10 -23.49 -35.69
C PHE A 221 -58.51 -22.07 -35.80
N SER A 222 -59.34 -21.09 -36.19
CA SER A 222 -58.94 -19.69 -36.27
C SER A 222 -58.49 -19.14 -34.91
N VAL A 223 -59.23 -19.41 -33.83
CA VAL A 223 -58.90 -19.00 -32.49
C VAL A 223 -57.61 -19.68 -32.00
N LEU A 224 -57.43 -20.99 -32.24
CA LEU A 224 -56.24 -21.73 -31.89
C LEU A 224 -55.00 -21.25 -32.64
N LEU A 225 -55.16 -20.97 -33.94
CA LEU A 225 -54.07 -20.45 -34.76
C LEU A 225 -53.63 -19.06 -34.30
N THR A 226 -54.58 -18.19 -34.01
CA THR A 226 -54.33 -16.84 -33.49
C THR A 226 -53.58 -16.89 -32.15
N ASN A 227 -54.04 -17.76 -31.24
CA ASN A 227 -53.37 -17.96 -29.96
C ASN A 227 -51.97 -18.53 -30.11
N ALA A 228 -51.77 -19.50 -31.02
CA ALA A 228 -50.44 -20.08 -31.30
C ALA A 228 -49.48 -18.99 -31.83
N PHE A 229 -49.93 -18.15 -32.78
CA PHE A 229 -49.12 -17.03 -33.28
C PHE A 229 -48.84 -15.97 -32.20
N SER A 230 -49.78 -15.70 -31.33
CA SER A 230 -49.57 -14.79 -30.18
C SER A 230 -48.51 -15.31 -29.24
N ILE A 231 -48.56 -16.60 -28.91
CA ILE A 231 -47.51 -17.23 -28.05
C ILE A 231 -46.13 -17.18 -28.71
N VAL A 232 -46.03 -17.53 -30.00
CA VAL A 232 -44.78 -17.46 -30.76
C VAL A 232 -44.24 -16.03 -30.82
N GLY A 233 -45.14 -15.05 -31.08
CA GLY A 233 -44.77 -13.64 -31.10
C GLY A 233 -44.25 -13.14 -29.77
N THR A 234 -44.87 -13.55 -28.66
CA THR A 234 -44.43 -13.21 -27.30
C THR A 234 -43.06 -13.81 -27.02
N ILE A 235 -42.83 -15.08 -27.36
CA ILE A 235 -41.54 -15.76 -27.17
C ILE A 235 -40.43 -15.09 -28.00
N MET A 236 -40.73 -14.74 -29.27
CA MET A 236 -39.77 -14.00 -30.09
C MET A 236 -39.48 -12.61 -29.53
N GLY A 237 -40.51 -11.88 -29.06
CA GLY A 237 -40.36 -10.57 -28.44
C GLY A 237 -39.45 -10.60 -27.21
N ILE A 238 -39.64 -11.58 -26.33
CA ILE A 238 -38.77 -11.79 -25.17
C ILE A 238 -37.33 -12.09 -25.60
N LYS A 239 -37.14 -12.95 -26.60
CA LYS A 239 -35.82 -13.31 -27.10
C LYS A 239 -35.07 -12.10 -27.69
N TYR A 240 -35.75 -11.27 -28.48
CA TYR A 240 -35.13 -10.05 -29.03
C TYR A 240 -34.82 -9.02 -27.97
N ALA A 241 -35.70 -8.82 -26.98
CA ALA A 241 -35.47 -7.87 -25.87
C ALA A 241 -34.29 -8.27 -24.99
N THR A 242 -34.09 -9.58 -24.75
CA THR A 242 -32.92 -10.07 -23.98
C THR A 242 -31.63 -9.97 -24.78
N GLN A 243 -31.66 -10.14 -26.09
CA GLN A 243 -30.48 -10.03 -26.95
C GLN A 243 -30.01 -8.58 -27.09
N ASP A 244 -30.93 -7.60 -27.24
CA ASP A 244 -30.63 -6.18 -27.34
C ASP A 244 -30.04 -5.62 -26.01
N ASN A 245 -30.48 -6.13 -24.87
CA ASN A 245 -29.91 -5.77 -23.56
C ASN A 245 -28.50 -6.34 -23.36
N ALA A 246 -28.21 -7.55 -23.84
CA ALA A 246 -26.88 -8.15 -23.77
C ALA A 246 -25.87 -7.39 -24.67
N ASP A 247 -26.29 -6.97 -25.86
CA ASP A 247 -25.45 -6.21 -26.79
C ASP A 247 -25.17 -4.79 -26.29
N LYS A 248 -26.08 -4.18 -25.51
CA LYS A 248 -25.87 -2.88 -24.86
C LYS A 248 -24.93 -2.94 -23.65
N GLN A 249 -24.88 -4.06 -22.93
CA GLN A 249 -23.93 -4.25 -21.83
C GLN A 249 -22.51 -4.47 -22.31
N ASN A 250 -22.33 -5.15 -23.45
CA ASN A 250 -20.99 -5.39 -24.05
C ASN A 250 -20.37 -4.16 -24.73
N LYS A 251 -21.12 -3.05 -24.86
CA LYS A 251 -20.64 -1.79 -25.48
C LYS A 251 -20.29 -0.70 -24.46
N LYS A 252 -20.39 -0.98 -23.17
CA LYS A 252 -19.95 -0.11 -22.07
C LYS A 252 -18.69 -0.66 -21.38
#